data_5cf027e01e582a51cc8b809e9525d5f2
#
_entry.id   5cf027e01e582a51cc8b809e9525d5f2
#
_cell.length_a   1.000
_cell.length_b   1.000
_cell.length_c   1.000
_cell.angle_alpha   90.00
_cell.angle_beta   90.00
_cell.angle_gamma   90.00
#
_symmetry.space_group_name_H-M   'P 1'
#
loop_
_entity.id
_entity.type
_entity.pdbx_description
1 polymer ?
#
loop_
_entity_poly.entity_id
_entity_poly.type
_entity_poly.pdbx_seq_one_letter_code
_entity_poly.pdbx_strand_id
1 'polypeptide(L)'
;LPYVEDGLLNRPASMAHLQELTDSVRNRVDAVVSLGIGGSYLGDKVIFDVQCGEFWNSMSTEERDGLPQIYFSGQNIDPRRTGDIIRQLARSAKTCLSHKKRKFVVSLMVISKSGGTLDTMSNFMVIYDALLKNPDIEVEVVAVTDPNEEKPTLLKKLAMENNWPQYSVPDGVGGRF
;
A
#
# COMPACT_ATOMS: atom_id res chain seq x y z
N LEU A 1 -17.43 -17.17 -3.77
CA LEU A 1 -16.55 -16.11 -3.23
C LEU A 1 -16.81 -14.83 -4.04
N PRO A 2 -16.87 -13.65 -3.41
CA PRO A 2 -17.27 -12.40 -4.07
C PRO A 2 -16.37 -11.97 -5.24
N TYR A 3 -15.15 -12.46 -5.33
CA TYR A 3 -14.22 -12.15 -6.41
C TYR A 3 -14.19 -13.14 -7.57
N VAL A 4 -15.01 -14.17 -7.50
CA VAL A 4 -15.13 -15.17 -8.59
C VAL A 4 -16.03 -14.67 -9.71
N GLU A 5 -17.02 -13.85 -9.35
CA GLU A 5 -17.97 -13.26 -10.30
C GLU A 5 -17.53 -11.83 -10.65
N ASP A 6 -17.34 -11.59 -11.92
CA ASP A 6 -16.85 -10.33 -12.43
C ASP A 6 -17.80 -9.16 -12.06
N GLY A 7 -17.26 -8.15 -11.43
CA GLY A 7 -17.95 -6.92 -11.13
C GLY A 7 -18.83 -6.91 -9.88
N LEU A 8 -18.71 -7.88 -8.99
CA LEU A 8 -19.53 -7.94 -7.79
C LEU A 8 -19.12 -6.89 -6.74
N LEU A 9 -17.83 -6.75 -6.45
CA LEU A 9 -17.32 -5.82 -5.43
C LEU A 9 -16.46 -4.70 -5.97
N ASN A 10 -15.49 -5.03 -6.76
CA ASN A 10 -14.59 -4.06 -7.38
C ASN A 10 -14.58 -4.29 -8.87
N ARG A 11 -15.16 -3.40 -9.64
CA ARG A 11 -15.08 -3.46 -11.09
C ARG A 11 -13.82 -2.71 -11.54
N PRO A 12 -12.95 -3.34 -12.30
CA PRO A 12 -12.97 -4.68 -12.89
C PRO A 12 -12.40 -5.80 -12.01
N ALA A 13 -12.59 -5.77 -10.72
CA ALA A 13 -11.95 -6.67 -9.76
C ALA A 13 -12.50 -8.10 -9.83
N SER A 14 -12.03 -8.84 -10.78
CA SER A 14 -12.09 -10.30 -10.84
C SER A 14 -10.82 -10.92 -10.27
N MET A 15 -10.80 -12.24 -10.06
CA MET A 15 -9.57 -12.96 -9.69
C MET A 15 -8.47 -12.79 -10.75
N ALA A 16 -8.84 -12.76 -12.03
CA ALA A 16 -7.90 -12.51 -13.12
C ALA A 16 -7.25 -11.13 -12.99
N HIS A 17 -8.04 -10.08 -12.76
CA HIS A 17 -7.52 -8.73 -12.57
C HIS A 17 -6.61 -8.61 -11.34
N LEU A 18 -6.95 -9.26 -10.22
CA LEU A 18 -6.09 -9.30 -9.04
C LEU A 18 -4.79 -10.04 -9.31
N GLN A 19 -4.81 -11.11 -10.09
CA GLN A 19 -3.62 -11.82 -10.52
C GLN A 19 -2.73 -10.94 -11.41
N GLU A 20 -3.31 -10.29 -12.41
CA GLU A 20 -2.60 -9.34 -13.28
C GLU A 20 -1.94 -8.22 -12.47
N LEU A 21 -2.65 -7.67 -11.48
CA LEU A 21 -2.10 -6.66 -10.57
C LEU A 21 -0.91 -7.21 -9.78
N THR A 22 -1.03 -8.42 -9.21
CA THR A 22 0.04 -9.07 -8.47
C THR A 22 1.27 -9.29 -9.35
N ASP A 23 1.07 -9.78 -10.57
CA ASP A 23 2.14 -10.01 -11.53
C ASP A 23 2.79 -8.69 -11.96
N SER A 24 2.01 -7.62 -12.09
CA SER A 24 2.54 -6.27 -12.40
C SER A 24 3.39 -5.68 -11.26
N VAL A 25 3.11 -6.05 -10.03
CA VAL A 25 3.86 -5.60 -8.85
C VAL A 25 5.15 -6.39 -8.67
N ARG A 26 5.12 -7.69 -8.96
CA ARG A 26 6.27 -8.58 -8.85
C ARG A 26 7.45 -8.06 -9.69
N ASN A 27 8.64 -8.04 -9.12
CA ASN A 27 9.88 -7.54 -9.73
C ASN A 27 9.91 -6.04 -10.12
N ARG A 28 8.80 -5.33 -10.05
CA ARG A 28 8.71 -3.89 -10.33
C ARG A 28 8.72 -3.06 -9.05
N VAL A 29 7.88 -3.41 -8.09
CA VAL A 29 7.79 -2.72 -6.80
C VAL A 29 8.77 -3.36 -5.82
N ASP A 30 9.61 -2.56 -5.20
CA ASP A 30 10.61 -3.05 -4.24
C ASP A 30 10.07 -3.08 -2.81
N ALA A 31 9.15 -2.17 -2.47
CA ALA A 31 8.50 -2.14 -1.17
C ALA A 31 7.05 -1.66 -1.24
N VAL A 32 6.19 -2.23 -0.42
CA VAL A 32 4.82 -1.76 -0.18
C VAL A 32 4.73 -1.24 1.25
N VAL A 33 4.11 -0.07 1.44
CA VAL A 33 3.72 0.43 2.76
C VAL A 33 2.19 0.42 2.82
N SER A 34 1.61 -0.52 3.56
CA SER A 34 0.18 -0.58 3.82
C SER A 34 -0.17 0.37 4.96
N LEU A 35 -1.06 1.33 4.67
CA LEU A 35 -1.48 2.40 5.56
C LEU A 35 -2.96 2.25 5.89
N GLY A 36 -3.26 1.80 7.11
CA GLY A 36 -4.61 1.56 7.56
C GLY A 36 -4.71 1.36 9.07
N ILE A 37 -5.94 1.37 9.59
CA ILE A 37 -6.24 1.11 11.01
C ILE A 37 -7.46 0.19 11.13
N GLY A 38 -7.54 -0.59 12.19
CA GLY A 38 -8.66 -1.50 12.45
C GLY A 38 -8.83 -2.53 11.33
N GLY A 39 -10.00 -2.60 10.71
CA GLY A 39 -10.29 -3.51 9.59
C GLY A 39 -9.42 -3.28 8.37
N SER A 40 -8.95 -2.04 8.16
CA SER A 40 -8.03 -1.68 7.07
C SER A 40 -6.56 -2.05 7.35
N TYR A 41 -6.29 -2.74 8.44
CA TYR A 41 -4.94 -3.16 8.85
C TYR A 41 -4.89 -4.63 9.28
N LEU A 42 -5.86 -5.07 10.09
CA LEU A 42 -5.76 -6.37 10.77
C LEU A 42 -5.79 -7.55 9.79
N GLY A 43 -6.62 -7.49 8.74
CA GLY A 43 -6.72 -8.55 7.74
C GLY A 43 -5.41 -8.73 6.98
N ASP A 44 -4.88 -7.64 6.45
CA ASP A 44 -3.61 -7.63 5.71
C ASP A 44 -2.45 -8.12 6.59
N LYS A 45 -2.42 -7.66 7.84
CA LYS A 45 -1.36 -8.02 8.79
C LYS A 45 -1.39 -9.49 9.16
N VAL A 46 -2.58 -10.05 9.39
CA VAL A 46 -2.72 -11.49 9.68
C VAL A 46 -2.26 -12.34 8.50
N ILE A 47 -2.69 -12.00 7.27
CA ILE A 47 -2.27 -12.72 6.07
C ILE A 47 -0.76 -12.64 5.91
N PHE A 48 -0.18 -11.47 6.09
CA PHE A 48 1.28 -11.27 6.03
C PHE A 48 2.01 -12.13 7.07
N ASP A 49 1.58 -12.11 8.33
CA ASP A 49 2.24 -12.85 9.40
C ASP A 49 2.20 -14.38 9.19
N VAL A 50 1.10 -14.87 8.62
CA VAL A 50 0.94 -16.30 8.33
C VAL A 50 1.76 -16.74 7.11
N GLN A 51 1.79 -15.91 6.07
CA GLN A 51 2.40 -16.29 4.78
C GLN A 51 3.89 -15.93 4.67
N CYS A 52 4.29 -14.79 5.22
CA CYS A 52 5.62 -14.22 5.00
C CYS A 52 6.57 -14.41 6.19
N GLY A 53 6.04 -14.46 7.41
CA GLY A 53 6.84 -14.59 8.63
C GLY A 53 7.63 -13.32 9.01
N GLU A 54 8.29 -13.40 10.17
CA GLU A 54 8.92 -12.24 10.85
C GLU A 54 10.09 -11.65 10.06
N PHE A 55 10.87 -12.48 9.37
CA PHE A 55 12.10 -12.04 8.70
C PHE A 55 11.92 -11.70 7.22
N TRP A 56 10.68 -11.66 6.72
CA TRP A 56 10.39 -11.38 5.31
C TRP A 56 11.17 -10.20 4.72
N ASN A 57 11.15 -9.07 5.40
CA ASN A 57 11.81 -7.86 4.90
C ASN A 57 13.35 -7.91 4.95
N SER A 58 13.92 -8.90 5.63
CA SER A 58 15.37 -9.15 5.69
C SER A 58 15.88 -10.10 4.61
N MET A 59 14.96 -10.81 3.94
CA MET A 59 15.27 -11.73 2.84
C MET A 59 15.67 -10.95 1.58
N SER A 60 16.47 -11.57 0.72
CA SER A 60 16.79 -11.05 -0.62
C SER A 60 15.53 -11.03 -1.52
N THR A 61 15.61 -10.33 -2.64
CA THR A 61 14.51 -10.31 -3.63
C THR A 61 14.23 -11.70 -4.19
N GLU A 62 15.28 -12.48 -4.40
CA GLU A 62 15.23 -13.86 -4.90
C GLU A 62 14.56 -14.79 -3.89
N GLU A 63 14.90 -14.69 -2.61
CA GLU A 63 14.28 -15.47 -1.54
C GLU A 63 12.80 -15.12 -1.35
N ARG A 64 12.38 -13.90 -1.69
CA ARG A 64 10.97 -13.47 -1.72
C ARG A 64 10.27 -13.75 -3.06
N ASP A 65 10.87 -14.49 -3.94
CA ASP A 65 10.32 -14.80 -5.27
C ASP A 65 9.92 -13.55 -6.07
N GLY A 66 10.73 -12.51 -6.00
CA GLY A 66 10.50 -11.23 -6.67
C GLY A 66 9.44 -10.33 -6.01
N LEU A 67 8.84 -10.76 -4.91
CA LEU A 67 7.83 -9.99 -4.18
C LEU A 67 8.46 -8.86 -3.35
N PRO A 68 7.73 -7.76 -3.12
CA PRO A 68 8.23 -6.60 -2.41
C PRO A 68 8.47 -6.85 -0.91
N GLN A 69 9.27 -5.99 -0.28
CA GLN A 69 9.21 -5.79 1.17
C GLN A 69 7.87 -5.21 1.56
N ILE A 70 7.34 -5.55 2.74
CA ILE A 70 6.02 -5.09 3.19
C ILE A 70 6.13 -4.45 4.56
N TYR A 71 5.69 -3.20 4.65
CA TYR A 71 5.66 -2.41 5.87
C TYR A 71 4.23 -2.00 6.20
N PHE A 72 3.91 -1.88 7.49
CA PHE A 72 2.60 -1.47 7.97
C PHE A 72 2.69 -0.20 8.79
N SER A 73 1.83 0.77 8.52
CA SER A 73 1.71 2.03 9.24
C SER A 73 0.25 2.52 9.25
N GLY A 74 -0.03 3.65 9.86
CA GLY A 74 -1.37 4.26 9.84
C GLY A 74 -2.30 3.82 10.98
N GLN A 75 -1.88 2.90 11.84
CA GLN A 75 -2.69 2.46 12.99
C GLN A 75 -2.54 3.36 14.22
N ASN A 76 -1.53 4.20 14.26
CA ASN A 76 -1.32 5.23 15.29
C ASN A 76 -0.37 6.31 14.78
N ILE A 77 -0.33 7.44 15.47
CA ILE A 77 0.61 8.52 15.17
C ILE A 77 1.85 8.31 16.05
N ASP A 78 2.80 7.54 15.53
CA ASP A 78 4.09 7.28 16.17
C ASP A 78 5.25 7.81 15.30
N PRO A 79 5.87 8.96 15.66
CA PRO A 79 6.95 9.54 14.88
C PRO A 79 8.18 8.64 14.78
N ARG A 80 8.44 7.79 15.78
CA ARG A 80 9.60 6.88 15.77
C ARG A 80 9.40 5.80 14.71
N ARG A 81 8.25 5.11 14.76
CA ARG A 81 7.93 4.06 13.80
C ARG A 81 7.89 4.59 12.36
N THR A 82 7.22 5.71 12.15
CA THR A 82 7.15 6.37 10.85
C THR A 82 8.55 6.76 10.36
N GLY A 83 9.37 7.35 11.22
CA GLY A 83 10.77 7.69 10.92
C GLY A 83 11.65 6.46 10.65
N ASP A 84 11.41 5.33 11.33
CA ASP A 84 12.14 4.08 11.07
C ASP A 84 11.81 3.50 9.70
N ILE A 85 10.55 3.49 9.29
CA ILE A 85 10.13 3.07 7.95
C ILE A 85 10.80 3.94 6.88
N ILE A 86 10.72 5.27 7.01
CA ILE A 86 11.35 6.21 6.06
C ILE A 86 12.87 5.97 5.96
N ARG A 87 13.55 5.82 7.09
CA ARG A 87 14.99 5.54 7.11
C ARG A 87 15.34 4.20 6.46
N GLN A 88 14.55 3.18 6.70
CA GLN A 88 14.76 1.86 6.12
C GLN A 88 14.57 1.89 4.60
N LEU A 89 13.51 2.51 4.10
CA LEU A 89 13.26 2.67 2.68
C LEU A 89 14.40 3.47 1.99
N ALA A 90 14.87 4.55 2.63
CA ALA A 90 16.00 5.32 2.12
C ALA A 90 17.31 4.53 2.04
N ARG A 91 17.57 3.64 3.02
CA ARG A 91 18.73 2.72 2.97
C ARG A 91 18.61 1.71 1.84
N SER A 92 17.43 1.10 1.70
CA SER A 92 17.15 0.14 0.62
C SER A 92 17.27 0.80 -0.75
N ALA A 93 16.84 2.06 -0.90
CA ALA A 93 16.97 2.83 -2.14
C ALA A 93 18.44 3.04 -2.53
N LYS A 94 19.32 3.42 -1.61
CA LYS A 94 20.75 3.54 -1.86
C LYS A 94 21.38 2.24 -2.32
N THR A 95 21.00 1.13 -1.68
CA THR A 95 21.48 -0.21 -2.06
C THR A 95 20.98 -0.58 -3.46
N CYS A 96 19.71 -0.35 -3.76
CA CYS A 96 19.13 -0.59 -5.07
C CYS A 96 19.84 0.22 -6.16
N LEU A 97 20.04 1.50 -5.95
CA LEU A 97 20.72 2.36 -6.91
C LEU A 97 22.17 1.89 -7.17
N SER A 98 22.88 1.47 -6.11
CA SER A 98 24.25 0.97 -6.23
C SER A 98 24.35 -0.33 -7.03
N HIS A 99 23.45 -1.28 -6.80
CA HIS A 99 23.49 -2.63 -7.38
C HIS A 99 22.68 -2.76 -8.66
N LYS A 100 21.43 -2.29 -8.66
CA LYS A 100 20.49 -2.45 -9.78
C LYS A 100 20.51 -1.28 -10.78
N LYS A 101 21.19 -0.17 -10.46
CA LYS A 101 21.30 1.04 -11.31
C LYS A 101 19.95 1.66 -11.68
N ARG A 102 18.92 1.48 -10.84
CA ARG A 102 17.60 2.07 -10.99
C ARG A 102 17.08 2.63 -9.68
N LYS A 103 16.05 3.46 -9.73
CA LYS A 103 15.35 3.93 -8.54
C LYS A 103 14.66 2.75 -7.82
N PHE A 104 14.50 2.92 -6.52
CA PHE A 104 13.77 2.01 -5.65
C PHE A 104 12.28 2.38 -5.69
N VAL A 105 11.44 1.46 -6.12
CA VAL A 105 10.00 1.72 -6.29
C VAL A 105 9.26 1.38 -5.01
N VAL A 106 8.57 2.36 -4.44
CA VAL A 106 7.74 2.20 -3.23
C VAL A 106 6.27 2.44 -3.59
N SER A 107 5.42 1.44 -3.32
CA SER A 107 3.98 1.58 -3.42
C SER A 107 3.37 1.88 -2.05
N LEU A 108 2.67 3.01 -1.93
CA LEU A 108 1.89 3.38 -0.74
C LEU A 108 0.44 2.95 -0.94
N MET A 109 -0.01 1.91 -0.24
CA MET A 109 -1.39 1.46 -0.24
C MET A 109 -2.16 2.12 0.89
N VAL A 110 -2.99 3.10 0.58
CA VAL A 110 -3.75 3.89 1.55
C VAL A 110 -5.16 3.34 1.66
N ILE A 111 -5.49 2.74 2.80
CA ILE A 111 -6.75 2.03 3.03
C ILE A 111 -7.58 2.79 4.07
N SER A 112 -8.59 3.50 3.62
CA SER A 112 -9.51 4.24 4.48
C SER A 112 -10.88 4.37 3.84
N LYS A 113 -11.90 3.66 4.36
CA LYS A 113 -13.27 3.76 3.84
C LYS A 113 -13.78 5.19 3.92
N SER A 114 -13.65 5.86 5.07
CA SER A 114 -14.05 7.26 5.25
C SER A 114 -13.17 8.25 4.48
N GLY A 115 -12.00 7.81 4.02
CA GLY A 115 -11.01 8.62 3.31
C GLY A 115 -10.41 9.78 4.10
N GLY A 116 -10.72 9.87 5.40
CA GLY A 116 -10.29 10.97 6.27
C GLY A 116 -9.83 10.52 7.65
N THR A 117 -9.56 9.22 7.86
CA THR A 117 -9.07 8.69 9.13
C THR A 117 -7.75 9.37 9.50
N LEU A 118 -7.74 10.09 10.61
CA LEU A 118 -6.64 10.99 11.01
C LEU A 118 -5.29 10.28 11.05
N ASP A 119 -5.22 9.14 11.75
CA ASP A 119 -3.96 8.39 11.91
C ASP A 119 -3.42 7.91 10.54
N THR A 120 -4.28 7.34 9.71
CA THR A 120 -3.91 6.85 8.38
C THR A 120 -3.44 8.00 7.48
N MET A 121 -4.22 9.07 7.39
CA MET A 121 -3.91 10.20 6.51
C MET A 121 -2.69 10.98 6.97
N SER A 122 -2.50 11.18 8.28
CA SER A 122 -1.31 11.85 8.83
C SER A 122 -0.03 11.07 8.51
N ASN A 123 -0.03 9.76 8.77
CA ASN A 123 1.12 8.91 8.42
C ASN A 123 1.39 8.88 6.92
N PHE A 124 0.31 8.77 6.11
CA PHE A 124 0.44 8.82 4.66
C PHE A 124 1.13 10.10 4.18
N MET A 125 0.65 11.26 4.61
CA MET A 125 1.19 12.54 4.15
C MET A 125 2.66 12.73 4.56
N VAL A 126 3.03 12.32 5.78
CA VAL A 126 4.42 12.42 6.26
C VAL A 126 5.34 11.48 5.47
N ILE A 127 4.92 10.23 5.24
CA ILE A 127 5.72 9.26 4.48
C ILE A 127 5.80 9.70 3.01
N TYR A 128 4.69 10.06 2.40
CA TYR A 128 4.63 10.48 1.00
C TYR A 128 5.54 11.68 0.72
N ASP A 129 5.44 12.74 1.53
CA ASP A 129 6.30 13.93 1.40
C ASP A 129 7.79 13.59 1.57
N ALA A 130 8.12 12.75 2.56
CA ALA A 130 9.51 12.34 2.80
C ALA A 130 10.09 11.50 1.64
N LEU A 131 9.29 10.61 1.06
CA LEU A 131 9.72 9.78 -0.06
C LEU A 131 9.86 10.57 -1.36
N LEU A 132 8.95 11.52 -1.64
CA LEU A 132 9.04 12.39 -2.81
C LEU A 132 10.31 13.27 -2.81
N LYS A 133 10.81 13.62 -1.63
CA LYS A 133 12.07 14.39 -1.48
C LYS A 133 13.32 13.55 -1.69
N ASN A 134 13.19 12.23 -1.78
CA ASN A 134 14.33 11.34 -1.99
C ASN A 134 14.51 11.03 -3.48
N PRO A 135 15.58 11.50 -4.15
CA PRO A 135 15.77 11.33 -5.59
C PRO A 135 15.97 9.85 -6.00
N ASP A 136 16.36 8.98 -5.08
CA ASP A 136 16.63 7.57 -5.32
C ASP A 136 15.36 6.71 -5.25
N ILE A 137 14.21 7.32 -4.89
CA ILE A 137 12.92 6.64 -4.75
C ILE A 137 11.95 7.10 -5.85
N GLU A 138 11.19 6.15 -6.35
CA GLU A 138 9.99 6.35 -7.14
C GLU A 138 8.78 5.95 -6.31
N VAL A 139 7.77 6.81 -6.24
CA VAL A 139 6.60 6.59 -5.38
C VAL A 139 5.36 6.37 -6.23
N GLU A 140 4.67 5.28 -5.96
CA GLU A 140 3.33 4.98 -6.47
C GLU A 140 2.34 5.02 -5.30
N VAL A 141 1.11 5.42 -5.57
CA VAL A 141 0.04 5.42 -4.57
C VAL A 141 -1.15 4.62 -5.09
N VAL A 142 -1.70 3.76 -4.24
CA VAL A 142 -2.95 3.04 -4.48
C VAL A 142 -3.93 3.42 -3.39
N ALA A 143 -5.11 3.89 -3.77
CA ALA A 143 -6.16 4.30 -2.84
C ALA A 143 -7.24 3.22 -2.72
N VAL A 144 -7.55 2.81 -1.48
CA VAL A 144 -8.66 1.90 -1.18
C VAL A 144 -9.65 2.66 -0.28
N THR A 145 -10.80 3.05 -0.85
CA THR A 145 -11.75 3.98 -0.19
C THR A 145 -13.19 3.74 -0.63
N ASP A 146 -14.11 4.55 -0.13
CA ASP A 146 -15.53 4.55 -0.50
C ASP A 146 -15.71 4.84 -2.01
N PRO A 147 -16.54 4.08 -2.75
CA PRO A 147 -16.77 4.27 -4.18
C PRO A 147 -17.63 5.50 -4.52
N ASN A 148 -18.28 6.16 -3.55
CA ASN A 148 -19.24 7.23 -3.80
C ASN A 148 -18.62 8.38 -4.61
N GLU A 149 -19.21 8.66 -5.78
CA GLU A 149 -18.75 9.73 -6.69
C GLU A 149 -19.47 11.06 -6.46
N GLU A 150 -20.69 11.03 -5.93
CA GLU A 150 -21.46 12.26 -5.67
C GLU A 150 -20.91 13.03 -4.47
N LYS A 151 -20.40 12.27 -3.46
CA LYS A 151 -19.78 12.84 -2.26
C LYS A 151 -18.44 12.18 -2.01
N PRO A 152 -17.44 12.43 -2.85
CA PRO A 152 -16.16 11.76 -2.75
C PRO A 152 -15.43 12.11 -1.45
N THR A 153 -14.85 11.08 -0.83
CA THR A 153 -13.99 11.24 0.36
C THR A 153 -12.74 12.05 0.04
N LEU A 154 -12.03 12.53 1.05
CA LEU A 154 -10.75 13.23 0.85
C LEU A 154 -9.75 12.39 0.06
N LEU A 155 -9.57 11.12 0.46
CA LEU A 155 -8.66 10.19 -0.22
C LEU A 155 -9.08 9.95 -1.67
N LYS A 156 -10.40 9.82 -1.92
CA LYS A 156 -10.90 9.66 -3.29
C LYS A 156 -10.61 10.88 -4.16
N LYS A 157 -10.81 12.09 -3.62
CA LYS A 157 -10.48 13.34 -4.33
C LYS A 157 -9.01 13.40 -4.71
N LEU A 158 -8.12 13.13 -3.75
CA LEU A 158 -6.67 13.08 -4.00
C LEU A 158 -6.30 12.05 -5.05
N ALA A 159 -6.93 10.87 -5.00
CA ALA A 159 -6.69 9.82 -5.98
C ALA A 159 -7.14 10.21 -7.40
N MET A 160 -8.28 10.88 -7.52
CA MET A 160 -8.77 11.40 -8.81
C MET A 160 -7.86 12.51 -9.37
N GLU A 161 -7.47 13.47 -8.54
CA GLU A 161 -6.59 14.58 -8.93
C GLU A 161 -5.20 14.12 -9.39
N ASN A 162 -4.70 13.04 -8.80
CA ASN A 162 -3.36 12.51 -9.11
C ASN A 162 -3.38 11.28 -10.01
N ASN A 163 -4.54 10.85 -10.50
CA ASN A 163 -4.73 9.65 -11.31
C ASN A 163 -4.19 8.36 -10.65
N TRP A 164 -4.31 8.25 -9.33
CA TRP A 164 -3.91 7.05 -8.61
C TRP A 164 -4.89 5.90 -8.87
N PRO A 165 -4.43 4.65 -8.99
CA PRO A 165 -5.30 3.48 -8.99
C PRO A 165 -6.21 3.46 -7.76
N GLN A 166 -7.48 3.12 -7.95
CA GLN A 166 -8.49 3.15 -6.91
C GLN A 166 -9.18 1.79 -6.80
N TYR A 167 -9.38 1.35 -5.55
CA TYR A 167 -10.19 0.19 -5.22
C TYR A 167 -11.28 0.58 -4.23
N SER A 168 -12.43 -0.07 -4.34
CA SER A 168 -13.60 0.28 -3.55
C SER A 168 -13.73 -0.60 -2.32
N VAL A 169 -14.08 0.03 -1.19
CA VAL A 169 -14.66 -0.67 -0.04
C VAL A 169 -16.17 -0.56 -0.17
N PRO A 170 -16.90 -1.67 -0.45
CA PRO A 170 -18.33 -1.63 -0.69
C PRO A 170 -19.13 -1.10 0.50
N ASP A 171 -20.30 -0.52 0.21
CA ASP A 171 -21.26 -0.16 1.24
C ASP A 171 -21.70 -1.37 2.05
N GLY A 172 -21.93 -1.16 3.34
CA GLY A 172 -22.26 -2.24 4.27
C GLY A 172 -21.07 -3.07 4.76
N VAL A 173 -19.91 -2.96 4.10
CA VAL A 173 -18.67 -3.55 4.62
C VAL A 173 -18.07 -2.61 5.64
N GLY A 174 -17.92 -3.09 6.85
CA GLY A 174 -17.35 -2.34 7.96
C GLY A 174 -16.92 -3.28 9.07
N GLY A 175 -16.13 -2.75 10.00
CA GLY A 175 -15.61 -3.55 11.08
C GLY A 175 -14.30 -4.23 10.73
N ARG A 176 -13.94 -5.23 11.51
CA ARG A 176 -12.59 -5.80 11.49
C ARG A 176 -12.42 -6.98 10.54
N PHE A 177 -13.53 -7.58 10.14
CA PHE A 177 -13.59 -8.73 9.24
C PHE A 177 -14.85 -8.70 8.41
#